data_74c02a80fb3361be7967636af875b22c
#
_entry.id   74c02a80fb3361be7967636af875b22c
#
_cell.length_a   1.000
_cell.length_b   1.000
_cell.length_c   1.000
_cell.angle_alpha   90.00
_cell.angle_beta   90.00
_cell.angle_gamma   90.00
#
_symmetry.space_group_name_H-M   'P 1'
#
loop_
_entity.id
_entity.type
_entity.pdbx_description
1 polymer ?
#
loop_
_entity_poly.entity_id
_entity_poly.type
_entity_poly.pdbx_seq_one_letter_code
_entity_poly.pdbx_strand_id
1 'polypeptide(L)'
;MRTHYCGDISASLVGQSVTLCGWAHRRRDHGGVIFIDLRDREGLAQVVFNPDAGDAFRIAEKVRNEYVLRVKGVLRKRPEGSTNAELKSGEVELVAREVEILNASATPPFQIDDDNLSEEVRLANRVLDLRRAPMQANLRLRHRAAMAARRFLDGRGFIDIETPFLYKSTPEGAREFLVPSRLHEGHFYALPQSPQLFKQMLMAAGFDRYYQIVKCFRDEDLRADRQPEFTQIDIETSFLDEVAIRALMEALVREVFRAASIELVDPFPVMRYDDAIRDYGIDKPDLRVPLKLVELTDVMKDVDFKVFAGPANTAG
;
A
#
# COMPACT_ATOMS: atom_id res chain seq x y z
N MET A 1 16.83 -23.92 -4.20
CA MET A 1 17.52 -22.76 -4.71
C MET A 1 18.04 -21.89 -3.57
N ARG A 2 17.24 -21.12 -2.80
CA ARG A 2 17.65 -20.49 -1.54
C ARG A 2 17.22 -21.33 -0.34
N THR A 3 17.96 -21.24 0.76
CA THR A 3 17.55 -21.82 2.05
C THR A 3 16.88 -20.80 2.96
N HIS A 4 17.34 -19.55 2.91
CA HIS A 4 16.84 -18.44 3.74
C HIS A 4 16.68 -17.17 2.91
N TYR A 5 15.87 -16.22 3.39
CA TYR A 5 15.86 -14.85 2.90
C TYR A 5 16.99 -14.03 3.52
N CYS A 6 17.42 -12.98 2.83
CA CYS A 6 18.50 -12.10 3.27
C CYS A 6 18.20 -11.40 4.61
N GLY A 7 16.95 -10.98 4.80
CA GLY A 7 16.55 -10.33 6.05
C GLY A 7 16.24 -11.27 7.22
N ASP A 8 16.20 -12.59 6.97
CA ASP A 8 15.83 -13.58 8.00
C ASP A 8 17.02 -14.32 8.60
N ILE A 9 18.25 -14.06 8.11
CA ILE A 9 19.45 -14.62 8.74
C ILE A 9 19.74 -13.90 10.07
N SER A 10 20.13 -14.66 11.08
CA SER A 10 20.35 -14.17 12.45
C SER A 10 21.47 -14.92 13.15
N ALA A 11 21.83 -14.46 14.36
CA ALA A 11 22.85 -15.08 15.18
C ALA A 11 22.59 -16.57 15.52
N SER A 12 21.33 -17.01 15.49
CA SER A 12 20.96 -18.42 15.70
C SER A 12 21.45 -19.38 14.60
N LEU A 13 21.78 -18.84 13.43
CA LEU A 13 22.25 -19.61 12.27
C LEU A 13 23.80 -19.57 12.12
N VAL A 14 24.52 -18.97 13.05
CA VAL A 14 25.98 -18.91 13.01
C VAL A 14 26.58 -20.33 12.97
N GLY A 15 27.56 -20.53 12.07
CA GLY A 15 28.17 -21.82 11.78
C GLY A 15 27.43 -22.68 10.77
N GLN A 16 26.21 -22.34 10.41
CA GLN A 16 25.45 -23.09 9.42
C GLN A 16 25.78 -22.65 7.99
N SER A 17 25.73 -23.62 7.08
CA SER A 17 25.83 -23.35 5.65
C SER A 17 24.46 -22.94 5.10
N VAL A 18 24.37 -21.74 4.50
CA VAL A 18 23.13 -21.21 3.92
C VAL A 18 23.34 -20.80 2.46
N THR A 19 22.26 -20.81 1.72
CA THR A 19 22.21 -20.30 0.34
C THR A 19 21.24 -19.15 0.27
N LEU A 20 21.72 -17.98 -0.14
CA LEU A 20 20.93 -16.77 -0.38
C LEU A 20 20.80 -16.50 -1.87
N CYS A 21 19.68 -15.91 -2.27
CA CYS A 21 19.46 -15.40 -3.62
C CYS A 21 18.89 -13.99 -3.54
N GLY A 22 19.43 -13.08 -4.35
CA GLY A 22 18.98 -11.69 -4.32
C GLY A 22 19.69 -10.84 -5.35
N TRP A 23 19.48 -9.54 -5.26
CA TRP A 23 20.12 -8.52 -6.08
C TRP A 23 21.31 -7.93 -5.35
N ALA A 24 22.43 -7.75 -6.06
CA ALA A 24 23.59 -7.02 -5.54
C ALA A 24 23.23 -5.54 -5.39
N HIS A 25 22.93 -5.11 -4.17
CA HIS A 25 22.53 -3.73 -3.86
C HIS A 25 23.73 -2.78 -3.90
N ARG A 26 24.80 -3.16 -3.22
CA ARG A 26 26.06 -2.40 -3.19
C ARG A 26 27.24 -3.34 -3.13
N ARG A 27 28.31 -3.02 -3.90
CA ARG A 27 29.59 -3.70 -3.82
C ARG A 27 30.66 -2.75 -3.29
N ARG A 28 31.48 -3.21 -2.36
CA ARG A 28 32.61 -2.47 -1.78
C ARG A 28 33.83 -3.37 -1.82
N ASP A 29 34.99 -2.78 -2.03
CA ASP A 29 36.29 -3.43 -1.96
C ASP A 29 37.13 -2.72 -0.89
N HIS A 30 37.55 -3.44 0.13
CA HIS A 30 38.32 -2.92 1.24
C HIS A 30 39.54 -3.80 1.47
N GLY A 31 40.70 -3.34 0.98
CA GLY A 31 41.95 -4.02 1.21
C GLY A 31 42.02 -5.44 0.63
N GLY A 32 41.36 -5.70 -0.50
CA GLY A 32 41.32 -6.99 -1.16
C GLY A 32 40.25 -7.95 -0.63
N VAL A 33 39.35 -7.49 0.25
CA VAL A 33 38.15 -8.22 0.65
C VAL A 33 36.94 -7.55 -0.02
N ILE A 34 36.13 -8.32 -0.72
CA ILE A 34 34.93 -7.80 -1.39
C ILE A 34 33.71 -8.03 -0.49
N PHE A 35 32.95 -6.96 -0.26
CA PHE A 35 31.68 -6.99 0.42
C PHE A 35 30.56 -6.71 -0.57
N ILE A 36 29.52 -7.55 -0.56
CA ILE A 36 28.31 -7.35 -1.35
C ILE A 36 27.12 -7.34 -0.41
N ASP A 37 26.39 -6.23 -0.40
CA ASP A 37 25.08 -6.19 0.25
C ASP A 37 24.08 -6.84 -0.70
N LEU A 38 23.63 -8.04 -0.38
CA LEU A 38 22.65 -8.80 -1.16
C LEU A 38 21.26 -8.50 -0.64
N ARG A 39 20.37 -8.05 -1.55
CA ARG A 39 19.01 -7.62 -1.22
C ARG A 39 17.99 -8.61 -1.74
N ASP A 40 17.02 -8.92 -0.92
CA ASP A 40 15.79 -9.55 -1.35
C ASP A 40 14.56 -8.85 -0.74
N ARG A 41 13.40 -9.44 -0.84
CA ARG A 41 12.15 -8.85 -0.33
C ARG A 41 12.10 -8.73 1.20
N GLU A 42 12.90 -9.49 1.95
CA GLU A 42 12.89 -9.46 3.42
C GLU A 42 13.98 -8.55 4.01
N GLY A 43 14.93 -8.12 3.18
CA GLY A 43 15.96 -7.17 3.59
C GLY A 43 17.30 -7.36 2.91
N LEU A 44 18.34 -6.94 3.62
CA LEU A 44 19.73 -6.97 3.17
C LEU A 44 20.53 -8.00 3.98
N ALA A 45 21.46 -8.69 3.34
CA ALA A 45 22.50 -9.51 3.97
C ALA A 45 23.87 -9.08 3.48
N GLN A 46 24.82 -8.84 4.38
CA GLN A 46 26.22 -8.66 3.99
C GLN A 46 26.85 -10.00 3.62
N VAL A 47 27.42 -10.07 2.44
CA VAL A 47 28.19 -11.21 1.94
C VAL A 47 29.64 -10.81 1.82
N VAL A 48 30.54 -11.63 2.36
CA VAL A 48 31.98 -11.37 2.37
C VAL A 48 32.67 -12.37 1.48
N PHE A 49 33.49 -11.87 0.57
CA PHE A 49 34.34 -12.66 -0.31
C PHE A 49 35.83 -12.40 0.06
N ASN A 50 36.43 -13.37 0.64
CA ASN A 50 37.87 -13.30 0.98
C ASN A 50 38.72 -13.69 -0.27
N PRO A 51 39.95 -13.20 -0.39
CA PRO A 51 40.86 -13.54 -1.50
C PRO A 51 41.10 -15.04 -1.67
N ASP A 52 41.07 -15.78 -0.59
CA ASP A 52 41.26 -17.25 -0.53
C ASP A 52 40.03 -18.05 -1.02
N ALA A 53 38.91 -17.37 -1.27
CA ALA A 53 37.67 -18.02 -1.82
C ALA A 53 37.80 -18.40 -3.30
N GLY A 54 38.94 -18.18 -3.97
CA GLY A 54 39.26 -18.63 -5.28
C GLY A 54 38.30 -18.12 -6.38
N ASP A 55 37.54 -19.04 -7.01
CA ASP A 55 36.57 -18.68 -8.08
C ASP A 55 35.48 -17.74 -7.59
N ALA A 56 35.00 -17.91 -6.36
CA ALA A 56 33.96 -17.04 -5.81
C ALA A 56 34.45 -15.58 -5.73
N PHE A 57 35.68 -15.35 -5.34
CA PHE A 57 36.29 -14.02 -5.32
C PHE A 57 36.39 -13.42 -6.74
N ARG A 58 36.90 -14.18 -7.72
CA ARG A 58 37.02 -13.73 -9.13
C ARG A 58 35.67 -13.39 -9.75
N ILE A 59 34.62 -14.09 -9.38
CA ILE A 59 33.27 -13.77 -9.83
C ILE A 59 32.78 -12.50 -9.15
N ALA A 60 32.99 -12.34 -7.83
CA ALA A 60 32.59 -11.16 -7.06
C ALA A 60 33.22 -9.85 -7.58
N GLU A 61 34.45 -9.89 -8.13
CA GLU A 61 35.07 -8.73 -8.78
C GLU A 61 34.27 -8.19 -9.97
N LYS A 62 33.57 -9.09 -10.69
CA LYS A 62 32.77 -8.75 -11.89
C LYS A 62 31.35 -8.29 -11.55
N VAL A 63 30.88 -8.50 -10.32
CA VAL A 63 29.53 -8.12 -9.92
C VAL A 63 29.35 -6.60 -9.97
N ARG A 64 28.21 -6.19 -10.49
CA ARG A 64 27.73 -4.79 -10.52
C ARG A 64 26.36 -4.69 -9.84
N ASN A 65 25.93 -3.46 -9.57
CA ASN A 65 24.64 -3.21 -8.95
C ASN A 65 23.51 -3.87 -9.73
N GLU A 66 22.55 -4.40 -8.98
CA GLU A 66 21.36 -5.09 -9.48
C GLU A 66 21.61 -6.41 -10.22
N TYR A 67 22.85 -6.94 -10.25
CA TYR A 67 23.08 -8.31 -10.68
C TYR A 67 22.33 -9.27 -9.75
N VAL A 68 21.72 -10.31 -10.32
CA VAL A 68 21.05 -11.36 -9.55
C VAL A 68 22.05 -12.44 -9.20
N LEU A 69 22.21 -12.70 -7.92
CA LEU A 69 23.21 -13.66 -7.42
C LEU A 69 22.56 -14.80 -6.66
N ARG A 70 23.17 -15.97 -6.74
CA ARG A 70 23.03 -17.06 -5.78
C ARG A 70 24.35 -17.21 -5.06
N VAL A 71 24.34 -17.09 -3.74
CA VAL A 71 25.56 -17.20 -2.92
C VAL A 71 25.33 -18.26 -1.87
N LYS A 72 26.28 -19.21 -1.76
CA LYS A 72 26.32 -20.21 -0.71
C LYS A 72 27.57 -20.00 0.13
N GLY A 73 27.42 -20.07 1.44
CA GLY A 73 28.51 -19.83 2.36
C GLY A 73 28.15 -20.22 3.78
N VAL A 74 29.01 -19.86 4.72
CA VAL A 74 28.82 -20.11 6.16
C VAL A 74 28.53 -18.78 6.86
N LEU A 75 27.49 -18.75 7.69
CA LEU A 75 27.19 -17.58 8.50
C LEU A 75 28.16 -17.46 9.67
N ARG A 76 28.65 -16.23 9.89
CA ARG A 76 29.42 -15.89 11.08
C ARG A 76 28.88 -14.59 11.70
N LYS A 77 29.22 -14.36 12.98
CA LYS A 77 29.05 -13.04 13.58
C LYS A 77 29.96 -12.03 12.88
N ARG A 78 29.44 -10.82 12.68
CA ARG A 78 30.33 -9.73 12.24
C ARG A 78 31.42 -9.46 13.25
N PRO A 79 32.57 -8.98 12.81
CA PRO A 79 33.62 -8.53 13.71
C PRO A 79 33.11 -7.49 14.71
N GLU A 80 33.74 -7.45 15.89
CA GLU A 80 33.40 -6.47 16.92
C GLU A 80 33.47 -5.04 16.37
N GLY A 81 32.49 -4.21 16.70
CA GLY A 81 32.39 -2.84 16.18
C GLY A 81 31.82 -2.69 14.74
N SER A 82 31.53 -3.81 14.03
CA SER A 82 30.98 -3.76 12.65
C SER A 82 29.52 -4.16 12.56
N THR A 83 28.83 -4.37 13.68
CA THR A 83 27.39 -4.64 13.74
C THR A 83 26.60 -3.44 13.19
N ASN A 84 25.59 -3.69 12.37
CA ASN A 84 24.71 -2.66 11.82
C ASN A 84 23.29 -2.83 12.38
N ALA A 85 22.91 -1.97 13.34
CA ALA A 85 21.60 -2.01 13.99
C ALA A 85 20.42 -1.66 13.07
N GLU A 86 20.67 -1.03 11.92
CA GLU A 86 19.64 -0.68 10.94
C GLU A 86 19.16 -1.88 10.11
N LEU A 87 19.95 -2.96 10.09
CA LEU A 87 19.63 -4.17 9.35
C LEU A 87 19.15 -5.27 10.30
N LYS A 88 18.08 -5.95 9.95
CA LYS A 88 17.63 -7.16 10.69
C LYS A 88 18.71 -8.23 10.81
N SER A 89 19.52 -8.39 9.75
CA SER A 89 20.63 -9.33 9.67
C SER A 89 21.97 -8.74 10.16
N GLY A 90 21.94 -7.54 10.74
CA GLY A 90 23.13 -6.72 10.97
C GLY A 90 24.15 -7.26 11.97
N GLU A 91 23.82 -8.29 12.74
CA GLU A 91 24.74 -9.00 13.66
C GLU A 91 25.60 -10.05 12.96
N VAL A 92 25.17 -10.49 11.76
CA VAL A 92 25.79 -11.61 11.05
C VAL A 92 26.17 -11.21 9.62
N GLU A 93 27.05 -12.01 9.04
CA GLU A 93 27.44 -11.90 7.63
C GLU A 93 27.66 -13.30 7.05
N LEU A 94 27.45 -13.42 5.72
CA LEU A 94 27.69 -14.65 5.01
C LEU A 94 29.11 -14.67 4.43
N VAL A 95 29.97 -15.57 4.89
CA VAL A 95 31.27 -15.82 4.28
C VAL A 95 31.06 -16.73 3.07
N ALA A 96 31.18 -16.16 1.88
CA ALA A 96 30.91 -16.84 0.63
C ALA A 96 31.95 -17.94 0.33
N ARG A 97 31.46 -19.08 -0.12
CA ARG A 97 32.26 -20.18 -0.67
C ARG A 97 31.98 -20.40 -2.14
N GLU A 98 30.74 -20.24 -2.53
CA GLU A 98 30.28 -20.39 -3.89
C GLU A 98 29.41 -19.19 -4.27
N VAL A 99 29.56 -18.67 -5.49
CA VAL A 99 28.69 -17.64 -6.06
C VAL A 99 28.43 -17.91 -7.51
N GLU A 100 27.20 -17.63 -7.91
CA GLU A 100 26.78 -17.71 -9.30
C GLU A 100 26.03 -16.43 -9.67
N ILE A 101 26.39 -15.83 -10.79
CA ILE A 101 25.62 -14.75 -11.39
C ILE A 101 24.46 -15.40 -12.17
N LEU A 102 23.25 -15.35 -11.60
CA LEU A 102 22.05 -15.86 -12.23
C LEU A 102 21.60 -14.99 -13.41
N ASN A 103 21.82 -13.67 -13.27
CA ASN A 103 21.56 -12.71 -14.33
C ASN A 103 22.42 -11.46 -14.15
N ALA A 104 23.03 -10.99 -15.23
CA ALA A 104 23.73 -9.72 -15.28
C ALA A 104 22.75 -8.61 -15.68
N SER A 105 22.67 -7.56 -14.88
CA SER A 105 21.85 -6.39 -15.18
C SER A 105 22.61 -5.38 -16.02
N ALA A 106 21.90 -4.68 -16.91
CA ALA A 106 22.37 -3.40 -17.40
C ALA A 106 22.47 -2.40 -16.25
N THR A 107 23.25 -1.33 -16.43
CA THR A 107 23.36 -0.27 -15.41
C THR A 107 21.98 0.35 -15.16
N PRO A 108 21.47 0.34 -13.92
CA PRO A 108 20.19 0.97 -13.61
C PRO A 108 20.23 2.48 -13.86
N PRO A 109 19.12 3.10 -14.29
CA PRO A 109 19.04 4.55 -14.52
C PRO A 109 19.11 5.38 -13.23
N PHE A 110 18.94 4.75 -12.06
CA PHE A 110 19.04 5.39 -10.74
C PHE A 110 19.44 4.35 -9.68
N GLN A 111 19.91 4.82 -8.55
CA GLN A 111 20.15 3.97 -7.38
C GLN A 111 18.83 3.64 -6.68
N ILE A 112 18.63 2.38 -6.29
CA ILE A 112 17.38 1.90 -5.66
C ILE A 112 17.11 2.59 -4.31
N ASP A 113 18.16 3.04 -3.62
CA ASP A 113 18.12 3.74 -2.34
C ASP A 113 18.18 5.29 -2.47
N ASP A 114 18.04 5.84 -3.68
CA ASP A 114 17.97 7.29 -3.87
C ASP A 114 16.57 7.81 -3.51
N ASP A 115 16.49 8.64 -2.47
CA ASP A 115 15.24 9.23 -2.00
C ASP A 115 14.82 10.49 -2.78
N ASN A 116 15.69 11.05 -3.63
CA ASN A 116 15.47 12.29 -4.35
C ASN A 116 14.97 12.10 -5.80
N LEU A 117 14.42 10.94 -6.12
CA LEU A 117 13.91 10.65 -7.46
C LEU A 117 12.60 11.39 -7.75
N SER A 118 12.56 12.07 -8.91
CA SER A 118 11.32 12.69 -9.40
C SER A 118 10.27 11.61 -9.71
N GLU A 119 8.99 11.99 -9.65
CA GLU A 119 7.90 11.09 -9.98
C GLU A 119 7.98 10.59 -11.43
N GLU A 120 8.37 11.45 -12.37
CA GLU A 120 8.53 11.12 -13.78
C GLU A 120 9.56 9.97 -13.99
N VAL A 121 10.74 10.08 -13.36
CA VAL A 121 11.78 9.04 -13.43
C VAL A 121 11.29 7.73 -12.83
N ARG A 122 10.57 7.80 -11.71
CA ARG A 122 9.98 6.62 -11.04
C ARG A 122 8.92 5.94 -11.89
N LEU A 123 8.04 6.71 -12.54
CA LEU A 123 6.98 6.19 -13.41
C LEU A 123 7.55 5.58 -14.69
N ALA A 124 8.54 6.23 -15.31
CA ALA A 124 9.22 5.70 -16.49
C ALA A 124 9.97 4.39 -16.23
N ASN A 125 10.38 4.15 -14.98
CA ASN A 125 11.14 2.97 -14.57
C ASN A 125 10.43 2.19 -13.46
N ARG A 126 9.14 1.99 -13.57
CA ARG A 126 8.28 1.47 -12.50
C ARG A 126 8.73 0.14 -11.91
N VAL A 127 9.26 -0.78 -12.73
CA VAL A 127 9.76 -2.08 -12.24
C VAL A 127 10.91 -1.91 -11.26
N LEU A 128 11.81 -0.95 -11.50
CA LEU A 128 12.89 -0.64 -10.58
C LEU A 128 12.40 0.15 -9.36
N ASP A 129 11.48 1.09 -9.54
CA ASP A 129 10.84 1.81 -8.43
C ASP A 129 10.15 0.85 -7.44
N LEU A 130 9.52 -0.22 -7.94
CA LEU A 130 8.91 -1.25 -7.10
C LEU A 130 9.93 -2.05 -6.24
N ARG A 131 11.23 -1.99 -6.54
CA ARG A 131 12.28 -2.57 -5.68
C ARG A 131 12.64 -1.68 -4.49
N ARG A 132 12.27 -0.41 -4.50
CA ARG A 132 12.56 0.55 -3.44
C ARG A 132 11.82 0.19 -2.16
N ALA A 133 12.46 0.40 -1.01
CA ALA A 133 11.89 0.07 0.29
C ALA A 133 10.52 0.72 0.56
N PRO A 134 10.28 2.02 0.25
CA PRO A 134 8.98 2.64 0.43
C PRO A 134 7.87 1.96 -0.39
N MET A 135 8.15 1.60 -1.65
CA MET A 135 7.18 0.94 -2.52
C MET A 135 6.86 -0.48 -2.05
N GLN A 136 7.89 -1.22 -1.62
CA GLN A 136 7.72 -2.54 -1.00
C GLN A 136 6.85 -2.46 0.27
N ALA A 137 7.12 -1.47 1.13
CA ALA A 137 6.35 -1.23 2.35
C ALA A 137 4.89 -0.91 2.05
N ASN A 138 4.62 -0.03 1.08
CA ASN A 138 3.27 0.36 0.67
C ASN A 138 2.45 -0.82 0.14
N LEU A 139 3.03 -1.65 -0.74
CA LEU A 139 2.35 -2.83 -1.27
C LEU A 139 2.07 -3.88 -0.19
N ARG A 140 3.02 -4.08 0.73
CA ARG A 140 2.82 -4.98 1.88
C ARG A 140 1.75 -4.45 2.84
N LEU A 141 1.72 -3.13 3.08
CA LEU A 141 0.68 -2.51 3.90
C LEU A 141 -0.70 -2.68 3.26
N ARG A 142 -0.82 -2.40 1.95
CA ARG A 142 -2.06 -2.64 1.20
C ARG A 142 -2.53 -4.09 1.32
N HIS A 143 -1.61 -5.06 1.16
CA HIS A 143 -1.93 -6.48 1.34
C HIS A 143 -2.44 -6.78 2.75
N ARG A 144 -1.74 -6.30 3.79
CA ARG A 144 -2.15 -6.52 5.18
C ARG A 144 -3.52 -5.90 5.48
N ALA A 145 -3.78 -4.68 5.01
CA ALA A 145 -5.06 -4.00 5.16
C ALA A 145 -6.21 -4.79 4.50
N ALA A 146 -6.01 -5.25 3.27
CA ALA A 146 -7.00 -6.08 2.58
C ALA A 146 -7.24 -7.41 3.29
N MET A 147 -6.19 -8.05 3.79
CA MET A 147 -6.31 -9.30 4.54
C MET A 147 -6.97 -9.11 5.92
N ALA A 148 -6.74 -7.97 6.57
CA ALA A 148 -7.43 -7.62 7.82
C ALA A 148 -8.93 -7.47 7.58
N ALA A 149 -9.33 -6.74 6.53
CA ALA A 149 -10.73 -6.59 6.14
C ALA A 149 -11.39 -7.96 5.85
N ARG A 150 -10.73 -8.82 5.06
CA ARG A 150 -11.24 -10.16 4.74
C ARG A 150 -11.47 -11.01 6.00
N ARG A 151 -10.48 -11.09 6.88
CA ARG A 151 -10.59 -11.88 8.13
C ARG A 151 -11.68 -11.33 9.05
N PHE A 152 -11.78 -10.01 9.14
CA PHE A 152 -12.80 -9.37 9.95
C PHE A 152 -14.21 -9.68 9.46
N LEU A 153 -14.44 -9.56 8.15
CA LEU A 153 -15.74 -9.78 7.53
C LEU A 153 -16.13 -11.29 7.53
N ASP A 154 -15.19 -12.15 7.16
CA ASP A 154 -15.37 -13.61 7.21
C ASP A 154 -15.76 -14.08 8.62
N GLY A 155 -15.03 -13.61 9.66
CA GLY A 155 -15.34 -13.91 11.06
C GLY A 155 -16.71 -13.39 11.55
N ARG A 156 -17.42 -12.59 10.74
CA ARG A 156 -18.78 -12.10 11.00
C ARG A 156 -19.83 -12.68 10.06
N GLY A 157 -19.46 -13.72 9.32
CA GLY A 157 -20.37 -14.42 8.43
C GLY A 157 -20.66 -13.72 7.10
N PHE A 158 -19.81 -12.78 6.69
CA PHE A 158 -19.88 -12.20 5.35
C PHE A 158 -19.28 -13.15 4.33
N ILE A 159 -19.87 -13.20 3.15
CA ILE A 159 -19.44 -14.04 2.04
C ILE A 159 -18.78 -13.15 0.97
N ASP A 160 -17.55 -13.49 0.58
CA ASP A 160 -16.82 -12.84 -0.53
C ASP A 160 -17.35 -13.39 -1.86
N ILE A 161 -18.04 -12.56 -2.64
CA ILE A 161 -18.65 -12.96 -3.90
C ILE A 161 -18.15 -12.05 -5.02
N GLU A 162 -17.47 -12.65 -6.01
CA GLU A 162 -17.05 -11.92 -7.21
C GLU A 162 -18.26 -11.63 -8.13
N THR A 163 -18.34 -10.38 -8.58
CA THR A 163 -19.38 -9.91 -9.48
C THR A 163 -18.81 -9.61 -10.88
N PRO A 164 -19.62 -9.69 -11.96
CA PRO A 164 -19.15 -9.41 -13.30
C PRO A 164 -18.66 -7.97 -13.51
N PHE A 165 -17.59 -7.81 -14.30
CA PHE A 165 -17.10 -6.49 -14.75
C PHE A 165 -17.68 -6.08 -16.11
N LEU A 166 -18.00 -7.04 -16.97
CA LEU A 166 -18.56 -6.77 -18.29
C LEU A 166 -20.06 -6.96 -18.23
N TYR A 167 -20.80 -5.85 -18.09
CA TYR A 167 -22.25 -5.88 -18.09
C TYR A 167 -22.84 -4.59 -18.70
N LYS A 168 -24.12 -4.37 -18.61
CA LYS A 168 -24.77 -3.20 -19.18
C LYS A 168 -24.51 -1.94 -18.34
N SER A 169 -24.61 -0.77 -18.98
CA SER A 169 -24.61 0.54 -18.31
C SER A 169 -25.67 0.62 -17.21
N THR A 170 -25.29 1.25 -16.09
CA THR A 170 -26.18 1.52 -14.95
C THR A 170 -26.06 2.99 -14.51
N PRO A 171 -27.17 3.66 -14.16
CA PRO A 171 -27.16 5.07 -13.81
C PRO A 171 -26.69 5.30 -12.37
N GLU A 172 -25.36 5.25 -12.13
CA GLU A 172 -24.78 5.43 -10.79
C GLU A 172 -24.14 6.83 -10.56
N GLY A 173 -24.30 7.77 -11.51
CA GLY A 173 -23.92 9.17 -11.35
C GLY A 173 -22.59 9.59 -11.97
N ALA A 174 -21.63 8.68 -12.20
CA ALA A 174 -20.40 8.96 -12.94
C ALA A 174 -20.53 8.55 -14.42
N ARG A 175 -19.57 8.97 -15.25
CA ARG A 175 -19.42 8.42 -16.60
C ARG A 175 -18.79 7.04 -16.51
N GLU A 176 -19.20 6.17 -17.42
CA GLU A 176 -18.72 4.79 -17.51
C GLU A 176 -17.67 4.65 -18.61
N PHE A 177 -16.67 3.80 -18.38
CA PHE A 177 -15.80 3.32 -19.43
C PHE A 177 -16.52 2.24 -20.24
N LEU A 178 -16.56 2.40 -21.56
CA LEU A 178 -17.24 1.47 -22.45
C LEU A 178 -16.23 0.54 -23.14
N VAL A 179 -16.58 -0.74 -23.20
CA VAL A 179 -15.81 -1.78 -23.87
C VAL A 179 -16.63 -2.28 -25.08
N PRO A 180 -16.17 -2.09 -26.34
CA PRO A 180 -16.91 -2.54 -27.50
C PRO A 180 -17.04 -4.06 -27.54
N SER A 181 -18.24 -4.54 -27.89
CA SER A 181 -18.47 -5.97 -28.10
C SER A 181 -17.94 -6.41 -29.46
N ARG A 182 -17.07 -7.40 -29.50
CA ARG A 182 -16.59 -7.99 -30.75
C ARG A 182 -17.69 -8.85 -31.44
N LEU A 183 -18.59 -9.44 -30.64
CA LEU A 183 -19.61 -10.37 -31.15
C LEU A 183 -20.90 -9.66 -31.58
N HIS A 184 -21.19 -8.47 -31.07
CA HIS A 184 -22.41 -7.73 -31.34
C HIS A 184 -22.04 -6.32 -31.81
N GLU A 185 -22.08 -6.11 -33.11
CA GLU A 185 -21.77 -4.84 -33.74
C GLU A 185 -22.65 -3.70 -33.18
N GLY A 186 -22.05 -2.57 -32.88
CA GLY A 186 -22.74 -1.41 -32.29
C GLY A 186 -23.13 -1.52 -30.82
N HIS A 187 -22.78 -2.62 -30.17
CA HIS A 187 -23.03 -2.83 -28.72
C HIS A 187 -21.76 -2.71 -27.88
N PHE A 188 -21.95 -2.28 -26.63
CA PHE A 188 -20.87 -2.06 -25.67
C PHE A 188 -21.22 -2.70 -24.33
N TYR A 189 -20.19 -3.17 -23.65
CA TYR A 189 -20.22 -3.39 -22.21
C TYR A 189 -19.80 -2.10 -21.51
N ALA A 190 -20.26 -1.91 -20.27
CA ALA A 190 -19.77 -0.88 -19.38
C ALA A 190 -18.94 -1.50 -18.25
N LEU A 191 -17.85 -0.84 -17.86
CA LEU A 191 -17.11 -1.22 -16.66
C LEU A 191 -17.83 -0.67 -15.42
N PRO A 192 -17.90 -1.44 -14.31
CA PRO A 192 -18.72 -1.08 -13.15
C PRO A 192 -18.16 0.13 -12.40
N GLN A 193 -19.02 1.06 -12.07
CA GLN A 193 -18.73 2.14 -11.13
C GLN A 193 -18.70 1.65 -9.68
N SER A 194 -19.49 0.63 -9.39
CA SER A 194 -19.55 -0.20 -8.19
C SER A 194 -20.33 -1.49 -8.50
N PRO A 195 -20.30 -2.53 -7.67
CA PRO A 195 -21.15 -3.73 -7.86
C PRO A 195 -22.59 -3.54 -7.36
N GLN A 196 -23.13 -2.32 -7.35
CA GLN A 196 -24.40 -1.96 -6.69
C GLN A 196 -25.58 -2.83 -7.11
N LEU A 197 -25.75 -3.04 -8.41
CA LEU A 197 -26.85 -3.87 -8.91
C LEU A 197 -26.75 -5.32 -8.41
N PHE A 198 -25.56 -5.88 -8.48
CA PHE A 198 -25.35 -7.30 -8.12
C PHE A 198 -25.49 -7.53 -6.62
N LYS A 199 -24.95 -6.65 -5.78
CA LYS A 199 -25.07 -6.81 -4.32
C LYS A 199 -26.53 -6.70 -3.85
N GLN A 200 -27.34 -5.83 -4.47
CA GLN A 200 -28.78 -5.80 -4.20
C GLN A 200 -29.49 -7.10 -4.63
N MET A 201 -29.12 -7.65 -5.79
CA MET A 201 -29.63 -8.94 -6.23
C MET A 201 -29.25 -10.07 -5.29
N LEU A 202 -28.01 -10.04 -4.74
CA LEU A 202 -27.56 -11.02 -3.74
C LEU A 202 -28.35 -10.92 -2.44
N MET A 203 -28.72 -9.71 -1.98
CA MET A 203 -29.62 -9.56 -0.83
C MET A 203 -30.98 -10.18 -1.10
N ALA A 204 -31.57 -9.91 -2.27
CA ALA A 204 -32.84 -10.53 -2.70
C ALA A 204 -32.75 -12.07 -2.85
N ALA A 205 -31.57 -12.58 -3.19
CA ALA A 205 -31.28 -14.01 -3.30
C ALA A 205 -31.00 -14.70 -1.95
N GLY A 206 -30.99 -13.94 -0.84
CA GLY A 206 -30.83 -14.49 0.51
C GLY A 206 -29.38 -14.51 1.05
N PHE A 207 -28.44 -13.86 0.35
CA PHE A 207 -27.08 -13.64 0.85
C PHE A 207 -27.03 -12.39 1.73
N ASP A 208 -27.54 -12.41 2.90
CA ASP A 208 -27.78 -11.27 3.79
C ASP A 208 -26.52 -10.57 4.32
N ARG A 209 -25.33 -11.10 4.04
CA ARG A 209 -24.02 -10.51 4.36
C ARG A 209 -23.03 -10.78 3.25
N TYR A 210 -22.92 -9.81 2.36
CA TYR A 210 -22.01 -9.83 1.22
C TYR A 210 -20.86 -8.85 1.42
N TYR A 211 -19.69 -9.19 0.93
CA TYR A 211 -18.61 -8.25 0.66
C TYR A 211 -17.79 -8.64 -0.57
N GLN A 212 -17.05 -7.67 -1.09
CA GLN A 212 -16.05 -7.88 -2.13
C GLN A 212 -14.97 -6.81 -2.03
N ILE A 213 -13.69 -7.18 -2.20
CA ILE A 213 -12.63 -6.20 -2.46
C ILE A 213 -12.50 -6.06 -3.97
N VAL A 214 -13.16 -5.07 -4.53
CA VAL A 214 -13.50 -4.97 -5.95
C VAL A 214 -12.87 -3.76 -6.62
N LYS A 215 -12.49 -3.90 -7.89
CA LYS A 215 -12.13 -2.79 -8.77
C LYS A 215 -13.38 -2.07 -9.22
N CYS A 216 -13.32 -0.72 -9.17
CA CYS A 216 -14.37 0.17 -9.65
C CYS A 216 -13.76 1.16 -10.62
N PHE A 217 -14.59 1.63 -11.57
CA PHE A 217 -14.16 2.46 -12.68
C PHE A 217 -15.08 3.66 -12.82
N ARG A 218 -14.53 4.87 -12.86
CA ARG A 218 -15.29 6.11 -13.05
C ARG A 218 -14.51 7.04 -13.96
N ASP A 219 -15.11 7.43 -15.08
CA ASP A 219 -14.53 8.39 -16.02
C ASP A 219 -14.89 9.81 -15.57
N GLU A 220 -14.20 10.25 -14.54
CA GLU A 220 -14.36 11.57 -13.90
C GLU A 220 -13.05 12.33 -13.86
N ASP A 221 -13.11 13.64 -13.61
CA ASP A 221 -11.95 14.50 -13.44
C ASP A 221 -11.07 14.01 -12.27
N LEU A 222 -9.78 13.92 -12.53
CA LEU A 222 -8.80 13.47 -11.55
C LEU A 222 -8.63 14.54 -10.45
N ARG A 223 -8.45 14.07 -9.22
CA ARG A 223 -8.08 14.89 -8.06
C ARG A 223 -6.93 14.20 -7.33
N ALA A 224 -6.37 14.86 -6.33
CA ALA A 224 -5.23 14.31 -5.58
C ALA A 224 -5.48 12.89 -5.02
N ASP A 225 -6.72 12.58 -4.64
CA ASP A 225 -7.17 11.32 -4.04
C ASP A 225 -8.12 10.50 -4.93
N ARG A 226 -8.42 10.97 -6.15
CA ARG A 226 -9.34 10.30 -7.08
C ARG A 226 -8.62 9.78 -8.31
N GLN A 227 -8.83 8.51 -8.58
CA GLN A 227 -8.30 7.80 -9.75
C GLN A 227 -9.46 7.21 -10.56
N PRO A 228 -9.34 7.09 -11.90
CA PRO A 228 -10.38 6.53 -12.74
C PRO A 228 -10.59 5.03 -12.48
N GLU A 229 -9.58 4.35 -11.97
CA GLU A 229 -9.61 2.97 -11.51
C GLU A 229 -9.17 2.90 -10.04
N PHE A 230 -10.02 2.40 -9.18
CA PHE A 230 -9.76 2.31 -7.74
C PHE A 230 -10.34 1.03 -7.15
N THR A 231 -10.02 0.75 -5.89
CA THR A 231 -10.51 -0.45 -5.19
C THR A 231 -11.42 -0.03 -4.05
N GLN A 232 -12.57 -0.69 -3.94
CA GLN A 232 -13.48 -0.58 -2.78
C GLN A 232 -13.40 -1.85 -1.92
N ILE A 233 -13.59 -1.68 -0.63
CA ILE A 233 -14.13 -2.73 0.24
C ILE A 233 -15.64 -2.52 0.19
N ASP A 234 -16.31 -3.23 -0.71
CA ASP A 234 -17.73 -3.11 -0.92
C ASP A 234 -18.49 -4.09 -0.04
N ILE A 235 -19.56 -3.63 0.60
CA ILE A 235 -20.31 -4.38 1.61
C ILE A 235 -21.80 -4.13 1.41
N GLU A 236 -22.60 -5.19 1.55
CA GLU A 236 -24.05 -5.09 1.59
C GLU A 236 -24.62 -6.01 2.66
N THR A 237 -25.62 -5.53 3.38
CA THR A 237 -26.27 -6.31 4.45
C THR A 237 -27.79 -6.18 4.39
N SER A 238 -28.49 -7.24 4.79
CA SER A 238 -29.92 -7.20 5.11
C SER A 238 -30.12 -7.26 6.62
N PHE A 239 -31.30 -6.82 7.10
CA PHE A 239 -31.75 -6.97 8.48
C PHE A 239 -30.88 -6.30 9.56
N LEU A 240 -30.06 -5.30 9.18
CA LEU A 240 -29.34 -4.45 10.11
C LEU A 240 -29.92 -3.04 10.08
N ASP A 241 -30.10 -2.43 11.26
CA ASP A 241 -30.42 -1.02 11.38
C ASP A 241 -29.18 -0.13 11.26
N GLU A 242 -29.39 1.19 11.29
CA GLU A 242 -28.30 2.17 11.16
C GLU A 242 -27.28 2.13 12.29
N VAL A 243 -27.72 1.75 13.49
CA VAL A 243 -26.83 1.65 14.66
C VAL A 243 -25.91 0.44 14.52
N ALA A 244 -26.49 -0.70 14.15
CA ALA A 244 -25.76 -1.95 13.98
C ALA A 244 -24.75 -1.87 12.83
N ILE A 245 -25.14 -1.29 11.67
CA ILE A 245 -24.22 -1.14 10.54
C ILE A 245 -23.09 -0.15 10.86
N ARG A 246 -23.36 0.97 11.56
CA ARG A 246 -22.30 1.88 12.00
C ARG A 246 -21.30 1.20 12.93
N ALA A 247 -21.79 0.48 13.93
CA ALA A 247 -20.91 -0.25 14.86
C ALA A 247 -20.05 -1.29 14.15
N LEU A 248 -20.62 -2.00 13.16
CA LEU A 248 -19.88 -2.95 12.34
C LEU A 248 -18.79 -2.27 11.52
N MET A 249 -19.11 -1.17 10.83
CA MET A 249 -18.16 -0.42 10.01
C MET A 249 -17.05 0.24 10.85
N GLU A 250 -17.40 0.78 12.01
CA GLU A 250 -16.43 1.35 12.95
C GLU A 250 -15.41 0.30 13.40
N ALA A 251 -15.88 -0.90 13.76
CA ALA A 251 -15.00 -2.01 14.12
C ALA A 251 -14.11 -2.48 12.95
N LEU A 252 -14.66 -2.53 11.72
CA LEU A 252 -13.89 -2.85 10.50
C LEU A 252 -12.79 -1.81 10.25
N VAL A 253 -13.11 -0.53 10.31
CA VAL A 253 -12.14 0.55 10.09
C VAL A 253 -11.01 0.45 11.12
N ARG A 254 -11.30 0.23 12.40
CA ARG A 254 -10.28 0.04 13.44
C ARG A 254 -9.36 -1.14 13.12
N GLU A 255 -9.92 -2.27 12.69
CA GLU A 255 -9.13 -3.46 12.37
C GLU A 255 -8.19 -3.21 11.17
N VAL A 256 -8.67 -2.52 10.14
CA VAL A 256 -7.86 -2.13 8.98
C VAL A 256 -6.73 -1.18 9.36
N PHE A 257 -7.00 -0.17 10.21
CA PHE A 257 -5.99 0.77 10.68
C PHE A 257 -4.97 0.11 11.62
N ARG A 258 -5.40 -0.83 12.46
CA ARG A 258 -4.50 -1.63 13.31
C ARG A 258 -3.49 -2.43 12.47
N ALA A 259 -3.88 -2.90 11.28
CA ALA A 259 -2.94 -3.53 10.34
C ALA A 259 -1.81 -2.58 9.86
N ALA A 260 -2.01 -1.26 9.98
CA ALA A 260 -1.03 -0.21 9.74
C ALA A 260 -0.31 0.25 11.04
N SER A 261 -0.56 -0.42 12.18
CA SER A 261 -0.08 -0.02 13.51
C SER A 261 -0.58 1.36 13.95
N ILE A 262 -1.80 1.71 13.52
CA ILE A 262 -2.48 2.96 13.92
C ILE A 262 -3.68 2.58 14.78
N GLU A 263 -3.69 3.04 16.02
CA GLU A 263 -4.84 2.93 16.91
C GLU A 263 -5.73 4.16 16.74
N LEU A 264 -7.02 3.90 16.52
CA LEU A 264 -8.05 4.93 16.40
C LEU A 264 -8.82 5.10 17.70
N VAL A 265 -9.40 6.29 17.90
CA VAL A 265 -10.23 6.59 19.06
C VAL A 265 -11.42 5.62 19.17
N ASP A 266 -11.88 5.38 20.39
CA ASP A 266 -12.98 4.47 20.69
C ASP A 266 -13.90 5.10 21.73
N PRO A 267 -15.20 5.33 21.45
CA PRO A 267 -15.88 5.24 20.14
C PRO A 267 -15.50 6.40 19.20
N PHE A 268 -15.86 6.30 17.92
CA PHE A 268 -15.77 7.44 17.01
C PHE A 268 -16.77 8.52 17.45
N PRO A 269 -16.39 9.82 17.44
CA PRO A 269 -17.30 10.89 17.75
C PRO A 269 -18.45 10.94 16.74
N VAL A 270 -19.66 11.17 17.22
CA VAL A 270 -20.86 11.33 16.39
C VAL A 270 -21.26 12.80 16.40
N MET A 271 -21.43 13.40 15.23
CA MET A 271 -21.83 14.78 15.06
C MET A 271 -23.12 14.86 14.25
N ARG A 272 -24.04 15.72 14.62
CA ARG A 272 -25.24 15.98 13.82
C ARG A 272 -24.86 16.78 12.58
N TYR A 273 -25.60 16.57 11.50
CA TYR A 273 -25.38 17.31 10.24
C TYR A 273 -25.43 18.83 10.45
N ASP A 274 -26.49 19.31 11.14
CA ASP A 274 -26.67 20.74 11.40
C ASP A 274 -25.49 21.34 12.18
N ASP A 275 -24.96 20.62 13.15
CA ASP A 275 -23.81 21.05 13.93
C ASP A 275 -22.53 21.09 13.08
N ALA A 276 -22.35 20.11 12.19
CA ALA A 276 -21.21 20.08 11.28
C ALA A 276 -21.24 21.28 10.31
N ILE A 277 -22.40 21.55 9.69
CA ILE A 277 -22.55 22.70 8.77
C ILE A 277 -22.41 24.02 9.51
N ARG A 278 -23.05 24.18 10.68
CA ARG A 278 -22.96 25.40 11.48
C ARG A 278 -21.52 25.71 11.92
N ASP A 279 -20.84 24.69 12.47
CA ASP A 279 -19.54 24.89 13.11
C ASP A 279 -18.38 24.83 12.11
N TYR A 280 -18.51 24.15 10.97
CA TYR A 280 -17.40 23.89 10.03
C TYR A 280 -17.73 24.18 8.57
N GLY A 281 -18.99 24.40 8.21
CA GLY A 281 -19.39 24.64 6.81
C GLY A 281 -19.33 23.43 5.90
N ILE A 282 -19.12 22.23 6.44
CA ILE A 282 -18.96 20.97 5.69
C ILE A 282 -19.51 19.79 6.51
N ASP A 283 -20.06 18.80 5.82
CA ASP A 283 -20.65 17.58 6.42
C ASP A 283 -19.62 16.55 6.92
N LYS A 284 -18.35 16.72 6.62
CA LYS A 284 -17.22 15.85 7.01
C LYS A 284 -16.02 16.66 7.50
N PRO A 285 -16.13 17.36 8.64
CA PRO A 285 -15.07 18.23 9.12
C PRO A 285 -13.83 17.45 9.55
N ASP A 286 -12.64 18.01 9.30
CA ASP A 286 -11.39 17.52 9.86
C ASP A 286 -11.23 18.03 11.30
N LEU A 287 -11.60 17.21 12.27
CA LEU A 287 -11.55 17.57 13.70
C LEU A 287 -10.12 17.73 14.26
N ARG A 288 -9.08 17.41 13.48
CA ARG A 288 -7.69 17.73 13.86
C ARG A 288 -7.39 19.22 13.74
N VAL A 289 -8.21 19.95 12.98
CA VAL A 289 -8.12 21.40 12.82
C VAL A 289 -9.17 22.03 13.75
N PRO A 290 -8.79 22.63 14.90
CA PRO A 290 -9.73 23.12 15.91
C PRO A 290 -10.28 24.52 15.57
N LEU A 291 -10.62 24.75 14.29
CA LEU A 291 -11.19 26.01 13.80
C LEU A 291 -12.69 25.82 13.56
N LYS A 292 -13.51 26.58 14.28
CA LYS A 292 -14.95 26.63 14.09
C LYS A 292 -15.37 27.96 13.49
N LEU A 293 -16.40 27.93 12.66
CA LEU A 293 -17.10 29.14 12.21
C LEU A 293 -17.78 29.80 13.42
N VAL A 294 -17.77 31.11 13.42
CA VAL A 294 -18.41 31.92 14.46
C VAL A 294 -19.54 32.70 13.83
N GLU A 295 -20.73 32.59 14.42
CA GLU A 295 -21.92 33.35 14.03
C GLU A 295 -21.73 34.83 14.35
N LEU A 296 -21.83 35.70 13.38
CA LEU A 296 -21.65 37.15 13.52
C LEU A 296 -22.88 37.95 13.11
N THR A 297 -24.03 37.31 12.82
CA THR A 297 -25.25 37.96 12.30
C THR A 297 -25.67 39.13 13.19
N ASP A 298 -25.72 38.93 14.49
CA ASP A 298 -26.18 40.00 15.42
C ASP A 298 -25.19 41.18 15.44
N VAL A 299 -23.90 40.95 15.31
CA VAL A 299 -22.87 42.01 15.25
C VAL A 299 -22.93 42.77 13.93
N MET A 300 -23.35 42.12 12.85
CA MET A 300 -23.32 42.67 11.49
C MET A 300 -24.61 43.40 11.11
N LYS A 301 -25.70 43.29 11.89
CA LYS A 301 -26.99 43.97 11.64
C LYS A 301 -26.85 45.48 11.59
N ASP A 302 -26.04 46.04 12.48
CA ASP A 302 -25.92 47.51 12.72
C ASP A 302 -24.67 48.13 12.10
N VAL A 303 -23.90 47.38 11.29
CA VAL A 303 -22.70 47.93 10.63
C VAL A 303 -23.07 48.72 9.38
N ASP A 304 -22.30 49.77 9.09
CA ASP A 304 -22.53 50.66 7.97
C ASP A 304 -22.19 50.06 6.59
N PHE A 305 -21.64 48.83 6.58
CA PHE A 305 -21.21 48.16 5.38
C PHE A 305 -22.29 47.20 4.86
N LYS A 306 -23.00 47.65 3.79
CA LYS A 306 -24.16 46.99 3.22
C LYS A 306 -23.97 45.50 2.84
N VAL A 307 -22.75 45.11 2.47
CA VAL A 307 -22.45 43.69 2.11
C VAL A 307 -22.60 42.76 3.31
N PHE A 308 -22.39 43.25 4.53
CA PHE A 308 -22.59 42.50 5.76
C PHE A 308 -23.97 42.74 6.37
N ALA A 309 -24.36 44.03 6.48
CA ALA A 309 -25.66 44.39 7.07
C ALA A 309 -26.86 43.86 6.24
N GLY A 310 -26.75 43.81 4.90
CA GLY A 310 -27.82 43.29 4.07
C GLY A 310 -28.17 41.83 4.40
N PRO A 311 -27.28 40.86 4.24
CA PRO A 311 -27.50 39.46 4.58
C PRO A 311 -27.90 39.28 6.08
N ALA A 312 -27.25 39.97 6.99
CA ALA A 312 -27.55 39.89 8.43
C ALA A 312 -28.99 40.29 8.79
N ASN A 313 -29.62 41.18 8.00
CA ASN A 313 -31.00 41.60 8.22
C ASN A 313 -32.04 40.85 7.37
N THR A 314 -31.60 40.07 6.35
CA THR A 314 -32.53 39.45 5.41
C THR A 314 -32.43 37.91 5.34
N ALA A 315 -31.31 37.35 5.72
CA ALA A 315 -31.02 35.93 5.56
C ALA A 315 -30.79 35.17 6.89
N GLY A 316 -31.25 35.75 7.99
CA GLY A 316 -31.10 35.17 9.33
C GLY A 316 -31.77 33.86 9.54
#